data_5f8368e164d29915f103f2813441da8f
#
_entry.id   5f8368e164d29915f103f2813441da8f
#
_cell.length_a   1.000
_cell.length_b   1.000
_cell.length_c   1.000
_cell.angle_alpha   90.00
_cell.angle_beta   90.00
_cell.angle_gamma   90.00
#
_symmetry.space_group_name_H-M   'P 1'
#
loop_
_entity.id
_entity.type
_entity.pdbx_description
1 polymer ?
#
loop_
_entity_poly.entity_id
_entity_poly.type
_entity_poly.pdbx_seq_one_letter_code
_entity_poly.pdbx_strand_id
1 'polypeptide(L)'
;FIRLREGLTRINVKVKASDEETEINGRGPIIADDELQALYAQLDALTEQDTLILAGSIPSSLPSDMYEIIMKRLANKHIRIAVDATKDLLTRVLPYKPFLIKPNNHELSEIFGRTLSTKDDLVTAAKKLQSQGAQHVLISMAGDGAILVSADGTVYTSPAPKGTLINS
;
A
#
# COMPACT_ATOMS: atom_id res chain seq x y z
N PHE A 1 4.63 10.99 15.64
CA PHE A 1 4.14 12.06 14.76
C PHE A 1 5.24 13.11 14.62
N ILE A 2 5.64 13.39 13.37
CA ILE A 2 6.68 14.38 13.02
C ILE A 2 5.97 15.61 12.49
N ARG A 3 6.15 16.75 13.15
CA ARG A 3 5.63 18.04 12.69
C ARG A 3 6.67 18.68 11.77
N LEU A 4 6.27 18.98 10.55
CA LEU A 4 7.09 19.74 9.60
C LEU A 4 7.10 21.22 9.97
N ARG A 5 8.21 21.90 9.70
CA ARG A 5 8.38 23.33 10.00
C ARG A 5 7.62 24.22 9.03
N GLU A 6 7.52 23.78 7.78
CA GLU A 6 6.90 24.56 6.72
C GLU A 6 5.94 23.74 5.88
N GLY A 7 5.00 24.41 5.23
CA GLY A 7 4.04 23.81 4.33
C GLY A 7 2.75 23.36 5.02
N LEU A 8 1.85 22.85 4.22
CA LEU A 8 0.54 22.33 4.65
C LEU A 8 0.45 20.84 4.33
N THR A 9 -0.25 20.12 5.18
CA THR A 9 -0.63 18.73 4.89
C THR A 9 -1.32 18.69 3.54
N ARG A 10 -0.98 17.67 2.74
CA ARG A 10 -1.57 17.48 1.42
C ARG A 10 -3.10 17.45 1.49
N ILE A 11 -3.74 18.27 0.66
CA ILE A 11 -5.19 18.28 0.50
C ILE A 11 -5.51 17.64 -0.84
N ASN A 12 -6.36 16.63 -0.82
CA ASN A 12 -6.91 16.00 -2.02
C ASN A 12 -8.40 16.29 -2.07
N VAL A 13 -8.87 16.69 -3.25
CA VAL A 13 -10.28 17.00 -3.51
C VAL A 13 -10.78 16.05 -4.59
N LYS A 14 -11.87 15.35 -4.29
CA LYS A 14 -12.63 14.58 -5.28
C LYS A 14 -13.87 15.36 -5.67
N VAL A 15 -14.02 15.64 -6.95
CA VAL A 15 -15.21 16.25 -7.52
C VAL A 15 -15.94 15.18 -8.30
N LYS A 16 -17.15 14.84 -7.84
CA LYS A 16 -18.01 13.83 -8.48
C LYS A 16 -19.14 14.53 -9.21
N ALA A 17 -19.17 14.44 -10.52
CA ALA A 17 -20.31 14.80 -11.35
C ALA A 17 -21.15 13.54 -11.62
N SER A 18 -22.28 13.64 -12.33
CA SER A 18 -23.18 12.51 -12.58
C SER A 18 -22.48 11.30 -13.18
N ASP A 19 -21.53 11.51 -14.11
CA ASP A 19 -20.88 10.46 -14.89
C ASP A 19 -19.34 10.53 -14.87
N GLU A 20 -18.76 11.50 -14.14
CA GLU A 20 -17.32 11.73 -14.10
C GLU A 20 -16.84 11.99 -12.67
N GLU A 21 -15.66 11.48 -12.36
CA GLU A 21 -14.95 11.77 -11.13
C GLU A 21 -13.60 12.42 -11.47
N THR A 22 -13.36 13.61 -10.91
CA THR A 22 -12.10 14.34 -11.06
C THR A 22 -11.39 14.41 -9.72
N GLU A 23 -10.12 14.01 -9.68
CA GLU A 23 -9.28 14.14 -8.49
C GLU A 23 -8.28 15.29 -8.66
N ILE A 24 -8.29 16.22 -7.70
CA ILE A 24 -7.30 17.28 -7.58
C ILE A 24 -6.40 16.94 -6.40
N ASN A 25 -5.21 16.46 -6.71
CA ASN A 25 -4.26 15.98 -5.71
C ASN A 25 -3.17 17.04 -5.47
N GLY A 26 -3.17 17.63 -4.26
CA GLY A 26 -2.11 18.55 -3.82
C GLY A 26 -0.74 17.88 -3.77
N ARG A 27 0.34 18.66 -3.96
CA ARG A 27 1.71 18.13 -3.91
C ARG A 27 2.20 17.79 -2.50
N GLY A 28 1.58 18.35 -1.47
CA GLY A 28 2.04 18.28 -0.09
C GLY A 28 3.27 19.17 0.18
N PRO A 29 3.79 19.14 1.41
CA PRO A 29 4.93 19.94 1.83
C PRO A 29 6.25 19.40 1.26
N ILE A 30 7.26 20.26 1.22
CA ILE A 30 8.65 19.85 1.03
C ILE A 30 9.15 19.33 2.38
N ILE A 31 9.74 18.13 2.37
CA ILE A 31 10.32 17.49 3.55
C ILE A 31 11.81 17.79 3.55
N ALA A 32 12.30 18.44 4.60
CA ALA A 32 13.71 18.75 4.76
C ALA A 32 14.51 17.50 5.24
N ASP A 33 15.82 17.51 5.01
CA ASP A 33 16.68 16.36 5.33
C ASP A 33 16.64 16.01 6.82
N ASP A 34 16.65 16.99 7.71
CA ASP A 34 16.59 16.74 9.15
C ASP A 34 15.23 16.19 9.61
N GLU A 35 14.13 16.57 8.94
CA GLU A 35 12.80 16.01 9.16
C GLU A 35 12.73 14.55 8.68
N LEU A 36 13.39 14.24 7.55
CA LEU A 36 13.56 12.88 7.07
C LEU A 36 14.43 12.05 8.04
N GLN A 37 15.50 12.63 8.59
CA GLN A 37 16.32 11.96 9.60
C GLN A 37 15.52 11.68 10.89
N ALA A 38 14.61 12.57 11.28
CA ALA A 38 13.70 12.34 12.40
C ALA A 38 12.76 11.13 12.13
N LEU A 39 12.29 10.95 10.89
CA LEU A 39 11.56 9.74 10.50
C LEU A 39 12.43 8.49 10.63
N TYR A 40 13.64 8.53 10.10
CA TYR A 40 14.56 7.39 10.20
C TYR A 40 14.88 7.02 11.64
N ALA A 41 15.07 7.99 12.53
CA ALA A 41 15.29 7.73 13.94
C ALA A 41 14.08 7.02 14.59
N GLN A 42 12.84 7.38 14.24
CA GLN A 42 11.65 6.69 14.73
C GLN A 42 11.56 5.26 14.17
N LEU A 43 11.90 5.05 12.88
CA LEU A 43 11.93 3.72 12.27
C LEU A 43 13.01 2.83 12.93
N ASP A 44 14.17 3.39 13.25
CA ASP A 44 15.25 2.66 13.92
C ASP A 44 14.90 2.25 15.38
N ALA A 45 13.97 2.96 16.00
CA ALA A 45 13.48 2.61 17.34
C ALA A 45 12.45 1.47 17.33
N LEU A 46 11.93 1.07 16.17
CA LEU A 46 10.98 -0.03 16.06
C LEU A 46 11.64 -1.37 16.43
N THR A 47 10.84 -2.26 16.98
CA THR A 47 11.23 -3.60 17.45
C THR A 47 10.39 -4.69 16.77
N GLU A 48 10.74 -5.94 16.96
CA GLU A 48 9.99 -7.09 16.42
C GLU A 48 8.53 -7.18 16.90
N GLN A 49 8.19 -6.49 18.00
CA GLN A 49 6.82 -6.43 18.53
C GLN A 49 5.96 -5.41 17.79
N ASP A 50 6.58 -4.51 17.02
CA ASP A 50 5.88 -3.48 16.29
C ASP A 50 5.36 -3.97 14.94
N THR A 51 4.36 -3.28 14.43
CA THR A 51 3.87 -3.43 13.06
C THR A 51 3.93 -2.08 12.37
N LEU A 52 4.67 -2.00 11.29
CA LEU A 52 4.76 -0.80 10.45
C LEU A 52 3.78 -0.90 9.27
N ILE A 53 3.04 0.16 9.02
CA ILE A 53 2.18 0.29 7.85
C ILE A 53 2.76 1.38 6.94
N LEU A 54 3.11 1.00 5.72
CA LEU A 54 3.52 1.91 4.64
C LEU A 54 2.33 2.08 3.71
N ALA A 55 1.71 3.25 3.71
CA ALA A 55 0.50 3.52 2.93
C ALA A 55 0.53 4.88 2.25
N GLY A 56 -0.13 4.98 1.11
CA GLY A 56 -0.29 6.21 0.35
C GLY A 56 0.85 6.50 -0.63
N SER A 57 0.85 7.71 -1.18
CA SER A 57 1.84 8.16 -2.16
C SER A 57 3.02 8.84 -1.47
N ILE A 58 4.20 8.72 -2.07
CA ILE A 58 5.41 9.38 -1.62
C ILE A 58 5.37 10.85 -2.04
N PRO A 59 5.66 11.82 -1.13
CA PRO A 59 5.82 13.22 -1.49
C PRO A 59 6.88 13.42 -2.58
N SER A 60 6.65 14.36 -3.50
CA SER A 60 7.56 14.61 -4.63
C SER A 60 8.94 15.13 -4.22
N SER A 61 9.10 15.58 -2.98
CA SER A 61 10.38 15.99 -2.38
C SER A 61 11.25 14.82 -1.91
N LEU A 62 10.70 13.60 -1.88
CA LEU A 62 11.39 12.39 -1.46
C LEU A 62 11.68 11.47 -2.66
N PRO A 63 12.68 10.58 -2.56
CA PRO A 63 12.93 9.57 -3.57
C PRO A 63 11.70 8.70 -3.83
N SER A 64 11.43 8.39 -5.10
CA SER A 64 10.26 7.56 -5.49
C SER A 64 10.34 6.11 -5.00
N ASP A 65 11.50 5.66 -4.54
CA ASP A 65 11.78 4.35 -3.96
C ASP A 65 11.81 4.35 -2.42
N MET A 66 11.23 5.37 -1.78
CA MET A 66 11.26 5.55 -0.32
C MET A 66 10.78 4.31 0.44
N TYR A 67 9.76 3.60 -0.04
CA TYR A 67 9.30 2.38 0.61
C TYR A 67 10.35 1.26 0.56
N GLU A 68 11.05 1.13 -0.55
CA GLU A 68 12.17 0.20 -0.68
C GLU A 68 13.32 0.57 0.28
N ILE A 69 13.66 1.86 0.36
CA ILE A 69 14.68 2.37 1.30
C ILE A 69 14.30 2.01 2.75
N ILE A 70 13.05 2.22 3.14
CA ILE A 70 12.54 1.87 4.48
C ILE A 70 12.61 0.36 4.72
N MET A 71 12.13 -0.45 3.77
CA MET A 71 12.17 -1.91 3.87
C MET A 71 13.59 -2.44 4.03
N LYS A 72 14.54 -1.91 3.24
CA LYS A 72 15.96 -2.24 3.31
C LYS A 72 16.57 -1.86 4.67
N ARG A 73 16.25 -0.67 5.17
CA ARG A 73 16.72 -0.20 6.49
C ARG A 73 16.27 -1.11 7.63
N LEU A 74 15.06 -1.65 7.54
CA LEU A 74 14.44 -2.46 8.59
C LEU A 74 14.62 -3.98 8.39
N ALA A 75 15.32 -4.41 7.34
CA ALA A 75 15.39 -5.82 6.94
C ALA A 75 15.86 -6.77 8.07
N ASN A 76 16.74 -6.32 8.97
CA ASN A 76 17.30 -7.13 10.07
C ASN A 76 16.51 -7.02 11.39
N LYS A 77 15.39 -6.28 11.41
CA LYS A 77 14.62 -6.03 12.64
C LYS A 77 13.45 -6.99 12.86
N HIS A 78 13.16 -7.86 11.92
CA HIS A 78 12.04 -8.81 11.98
C HIS A 78 10.66 -8.18 12.25
N ILE A 79 10.48 -6.92 11.86
CA ILE A 79 9.24 -6.16 12.02
C ILE A 79 8.21 -6.65 10.99
N ARG A 80 6.96 -6.75 11.40
CA ARG A 80 5.86 -6.98 10.46
C ARG A 80 5.58 -5.69 9.69
N ILE A 81 5.78 -5.70 8.37
CA ILE A 81 5.56 -4.53 7.52
C ILE A 81 4.41 -4.82 6.56
N ALA A 82 3.32 -4.04 6.67
CA ALA A 82 2.22 -4.04 5.74
C ALA A 82 2.38 -2.89 4.73
N VAL A 83 2.19 -3.18 3.44
CA VAL A 83 2.35 -2.20 2.37
C VAL A 83 1.05 -2.05 1.59
N ASP A 84 0.51 -0.83 1.60
CA ASP A 84 -0.65 -0.40 0.81
C ASP A 84 -0.19 0.65 -0.20
N ALA A 85 0.31 0.19 -1.34
CA ALA A 85 0.91 1.02 -2.38
C ALA A 85 0.55 0.52 -3.77
N THR A 86 0.70 1.40 -4.75
CA THR A 86 0.34 1.11 -6.14
C THR A 86 1.57 0.78 -7.00
N LYS A 87 1.36 -0.01 -8.06
CA LYS A 87 2.32 -0.23 -9.15
C LYS A 87 3.75 -0.55 -8.68
N ASP A 88 4.70 0.27 -9.14
CA ASP A 88 6.13 0.05 -8.90
C ASP A 88 6.49 0.10 -7.40
N LEU A 89 5.81 0.94 -6.60
CA LEU A 89 6.06 1.01 -5.16
C LEU A 89 5.80 -0.33 -4.48
N LEU A 90 4.75 -1.04 -4.90
CA LEU A 90 4.40 -2.35 -4.35
C LEU A 90 5.36 -3.43 -4.84
N THR A 91 5.68 -3.45 -6.13
CA THR A 91 6.54 -4.50 -6.69
C THR A 91 7.99 -4.41 -6.22
N ARG A 92 8.52 -3.20 -6.00
CA ARG A 92 9.88 -2.96 -5.49
C ARG A 92 10.10 -3.46 -4.07
N VAL A 93 9.06 -3.54 -3.24
CA VAL A 93 9.20 -4.02 -1.86
C VAL A 93 9.12 -5.54 -1.72
N LEU A 94 8.69 -6.27 -2.73
CA LEU A 94 8.52 -7.74 -2.68
C LEU A 94 9.80 -8.49 -2.30
N PRO A 95 11.00 -8.15 -2.82
CA PRO A 95 12.25 -8.82 -2.44
C PRO A 95 12.57 -8.74 -0.93
N TYR A 96 12.01 -7.74 -0.24
CA TYR A 96 12.19 -7.55 1.20
C TYR A 96 11.14 -8.28 2.06
N LYS A 97 10.32 -9.13 1.44
CA LYS A 97 9.36 -10.03 2.08
C LYS A 97 8.38 -9.31 3.02
N PRO A 98 7.58 -8.33 2.50
CA PRO A 98 6.56 -7.67 3.31
C PRO A 98 5.62 -8.71 3.93
N PHE A 99 5.22 -8.48 5.20
CA PHE A 99 4.27 -9.33 5.91
C PHE A 99 2.91 -9.36 5.20
N LEU A 100 2.44 -8.19 4.75
CA LEU A 100 1.18 -8.05 4.04
C LEU A 100 1.32 -7.00 2.93
N ILE A 101 0.77 -7.29 1.76
CA ILE A 101 0.50 -6.30 0.72
C ILE A 101 -1.01 -6.22 0.46
N LYS A 102 -1.52 -5.01 0.13
CA LYS A 102 -2.95 -4.80 -0.09
C LYS A 102 -3.24 -4.09 -1.44
N PRO A 103 -3.07 -4.75 -2.57
CA PRO A 103 -3.55 -4.21 -3.83
C PRO A 103 -5.10 -4.29 -3.92
N ASN A 104 -5.72 -3.40 -4.69
CA ASN A 104 -7.07 -3.63 -5.16
C ASN A 104 -7.05 -4.45 -6.46
N ASN A 105 -8.24 -4.91 -6.92
CA ASN A 105 -8.36 -5.73 -8.14
C ASN A 105 -7.89 -5.01 -9.41
N HIS A 106 -8.04 -3.67 -9.49
CA HIS A 106 -7.56 -2.87 -10.62
C HIS A 106 -6.05 -2.74 -10.62
N GLU A 107 -5.46 -2.39 -9.46
CA GLU A 107 -4.01 -2.31 -9.28
C GLU A 107 -3.33 -3.65 -9.58
N LEU A 108 -3.96 -4.76 -9.16
CA LEU A 108 -3.45 -6.09 -9.45
C LEU A 108 -3.48 -6.38 -10.96
N SER A 109 -4.56 -5.99 -11.65
CA SER A 109 -4.65 -6.09 -13.11
C SER A 109 -3.58 -5.27 -13.83
N GLU A 110 -3.30 -4.05 -13.34
CA GLU A 110 -2.23 -3.19 -13.86
C GLU A 110 -0.84 -3.81 -13.67
N ILE A 111 -0.54 -4.37 -12.49
CA ILE A 111 0.74 -5.04 -12.21
C ILE A 111 0.99 -6.19 -13.19
N PHE A 112 -0.06 -6.94 -13.53
CA PHE A 112 0.06 -8.08 -14.43
C PHE A 112 -0.17 -7.74 -15.92
N GLY A 113 -0.49 -6.48 -16.25
CA GLY A 113 -0.71 -6.01 -17.61
C GLY A 113 -1.89 -6.69 -18.32
N ARG A 114 -2.84 -7.25 -17.57
CA ARG A 114 -4.04 -7.91 -18.08
C ARG A 114 -5.23 -7.77 -17.14
N THR A 115 -6.43 -7.79 -17.67
CA THR A 115 -7.65 -7.82 -16.85
C THR A 115 -7.75 -9.13 -16.07
N LEU A 116 -7.98 -9.03 -14.76
CA LEU A 116 -8.23 -10.15 -13.86
C LEU A 116 -9.72 -10.14 -13.50
N SER A 117 -10.52 -10.93 -14.20
CA SER A 117 -11.99 -10.87 -14.13
C SER A 117 -12.60 -11.88 -13.17
N THR A 118 -11.89 -12.95 -12.86
CA THR A 118 -12.40 -14.01 -12.02
C THR A 118 -11.67 -14.07 -10.68
N LYS A 119 -12.33 -14.67 -9.68
CA LYS A 119 -11.69 -14.94 -8.39
C LYS A 119 -10.42 -15.79 -8.54
N ASP A 120 -10.44 -16.77 -9.43
CA ASP A 120 -9.31 -17.65 -9.67
C ASP A 120 -8.13 -16.90 -10.30
N ASP A 121 -8.40 -15.94 -11.20
CA ASP A 121 -7.37 -15.04 -11.73
C ASP A 121 -6.71 -14.23 -10.61
N LEU A 122 -7.52 -13.63 -9.72
CA LEU A 122 -7.05 -12.81 -8.61
C LEU A 122 -6.21 -13.66 -7.62
N VAL A 123 -6.68 -14.85 -7.29
CA VAL A 123 -5.94 -15.78 -6.42
C VAL A 123 -4.61 -16.23 -7.06
N THR A 124 -4.63 -16.53 -8.36
CA THR A 124 -3.41 -16.89 -9.10
C THR A 124 -2.40 -15.75 -9.12
N ALA A 125 -2.87 -14.51 -9.37
CA ALA A 125 -2.03 -13.32 -9.33
C ALA A 125 -1.46 -13.08 -7.92
N ALA A 126 -2.26 -13.24 -6.86
CA ALA A 126 -1.80 -13.12 -5.48
C ALA A 126 -0.71 -14.14 -5.14
N LYS A 127 -0.89 -15.41 -5.52
CA LYS A 127 0.13 -16.46 -5.34
C LYS A 127 1.42 -16.14 -6.10
N LYS A 128 1.32 -15.48 -7.27
CA LYS A 128 2.50 -15.01 -7.99
C LYS A 128 3.25 -13.92 -7.21
N LEU A 129 2.55 -12.97 -6.58
CA LEU A 129 3.18 -11.97 -5.73
C LEU A 129 3.79 -12.61 -4.46
N GLN A 130 3.18 -13.66 -3.91
CA GLN A 130 3.78 -14.45 -2.83
C GLN A 130 5.09 -15.11 -3.28
N SER A 131 5.13 -15.69 -4.48
CA SER A 131 6.36 -16.28 -5.02
C SER A 131 7.48 -15.26 -5.26
N GLN A 132 7.14 -13.96 -5.32
CA GLN A 132 8.08 -12.85 -5.43
C GLN A 132 8.50 -12.27 -4.07
N GLY A 133 7.85 -12.70 -2.98
CA GLY A 133 8.28 -12.36 -1.62
C GLY A 133 7.18 -11.97 -0.63
N ALA A 134 6.00 -11.52 -1.07
CA ALA A 134 4.93 -11.20 -0.14
C ALA A 134 4.51 -12.40 0.70
N GLN A 135 4.36 -12.24 2.02
CA GLN A 135 3.89 -13.34 2.87
C GLN A 135 2.37 -13.50 2.77
N HIS A 136 1.62 -12.40 2.92
CA HIS A 136 0.17 -12.37 2.79
C HIS A 136 -0.23 -11.37 1.70
N VAL A 137 -1.28 -11.69 0.95
CA VAL A 137 -1.84 -10.79 -0.09
C VAL A 137 -3.32 -10.61 0.17
N LEU A 138 -3.73 -9.38 0.52
CA LEU A 138 -5.12 -8.98 0.70
C LEU A 138 -5.57 -8.18 -0.52
N ILE A 139 -6.52 -8.70 -1.28
CA ILE A 139 -7.09 -8.04 -2.45
C ILE A 139 -8.41 -7.39 -2.04
N SER A 140 -8.49 -6.06 -2.16
CA SER A 140 -9.75 -5.34 -1.95
C SER A 140 -10.51 -5.20 -3.27
N MET A 141 -11.85 -5.43 -3.22
CA MET A 141 -12.71 -5.47 -4.41
C MET A 141 -13.95 -4.57 -4.23
N ALA A 142 -13.81 -3.49 -3.48
CA ALA A 142 -14.90 -2.56 -3.19
C ALA A 142 -16.19 -3.30 -2.75
N GLY A 143 -17.31 -3.13 -3.47
CA GLY A 143 -18.60 -3.76 -3.19
C GLY A 143 -18.59 -5.29 -3.23
N ASP A 144 -17.61 -5.92 -3.87
CA ASP A 144 -17.47 -7.37 -3.96
C ASP A 144 -16.70 -7.96 -2.76
N GLY A 145 -16.23 -7.10 -1.84
CA GLY A 145 -15.57 -7.52 -0.61
C GLY A 145 -14.06 -7.66 -0.73
N ALA A 146 -13.49 -8.74 -0.20
CA ALA A 146 -12.05 -8.95 -0.18
C ALA A 146 -11.65 -10.42 -0.28
N ILE A 147 -10.45 -10.67 -0.79
CA ILE A 147 -9.79 -11.97 -0.83
C ILE A 147 -8.46 -11.86 -0.10
N LEU A 148 -8.20 -12.73 0.87
CA LEU A 148 -6.89 -12.88 1.50
C LEU A 148 -6.28 -14.22 1.07
N VAL A 149 -5.08 -14.16 0.53
CA VAL A 149 -4.21 -15.33 0.37
C VAL A 149 -3.15 -15.30 1.46
N SER A 150 -3.24 -16.21 2.42
CA SER A 150 -2.33 -16.26 3.57
C SER A 150 -1.00 -16.94 3.22
N ALA A 151 0.00 -16.80 4.09
CA ALA A 151 1.36 -17.27 3.83
C ALA A 151 1.45 -18.79 3.55
N ASP A 152 0.53 -19.58 4.08
CA ASP A 152 0.40 -21.01 3.83
C ASP A 152 -0.35 -21.34 2.53
N GLY A 153 -0.77 -20.34 1.77
CA GLY A 153 -1.53 -20.46 0.52
C GLY A 153 -3.04 -20.64 0.71
N THR A 154 -3.53 -20.64 1.96
CA THR A 154 -4.98 -20.71 2.24
C THR A 154 -5.67 -19.44 1.74
N VAL A 155 -6.85 -19.60 1.14
CA VAL A 155 -7.64 -18.52 0.56
C VAL A 155 -8.87 -18.26 1.43
N TYR A 156 -8.98 -17.04 1.93
CA TYR A 156 -10.16 -16.58 2.66
C TYR A 156 -10.88 -15.52 1.81
N THR A 157 -12.20 -15.49 1.91
CA THR A 157 -13.03 -14.48 1.24
C THR A 157 -14.04 -13.91 2.20
N SER A 158 -14.26 -12.60 2.10
CA SER A 158 -15.30 -11.91 2.86
C SER A 158 -16.11 -11.04 1.91
N PRO A 159 -17.44 -11.12 1.94
CA PRO A 159 -18.28 -10.17 1.21
C PRO A 159 -18.15 -8.77 1.83
N ALA A 160 -18.47 -7.74 1.06
CA ALA A 160 -18.62 -6.41 1.60
C ALA A 160 -19.81 -6.34 2.57
N PRO A 161 -19.74 -5.55 3.65
CA PRO A 161 -20.89 -5.29 4.49
C PRO A 161 -22.04 -4.71 3.67
N LYS A 162 -23.27 -5.19 3.92
CA LYS A 162 -24.46 -4.62 3.29
C LYS A 162 -24.78 -3.25 3.91
N GLY A 163 -25.02 -2.26 3.09
CA GLY A 163 -25.38 -0.91 3.50
C GLY A 163 -25.94 -0.11 2.32
N THR A 164 -26.52 1.04 2.60
CA THR A 164 -26.91 2.00 1.57
C THR A 164 -25.69 2.84 1.20
N LEU A 165 -25.24 2.77 -0.05
CA LEU A 165 -24.15 3.61 -0.54
C LEU A 165 -24.65 5.06 -0.62
N ILE A 166 -24.10 5.94 0.21
CA ILE A 166 -24.42 7.37 0.20
C ILE A 166 -23.37 8.11 -0.65
N ASN A 167 -22.11 7.73 -0.52
CA ASN A 167 -20.99 8.26 -1.30
C ASN A 167 -19.85 7.24 -1.30
N SER A 168 -19.08 7.21 -2.36
CA SER A 168 -17.92 6.31 -2.53
C SER A 168 -16.67 7.11 -2.82
#